data_9890890734be3063ad5b5a219a61dcbd
#
_entry.id   9890890734be3063ad5b5a219a61dcbd
#
_cell.length_a   1.000
_cell.length_b   1.000
_cell.length_c   1.000
_cell.angle_alpha   90.00
_cell.angle_beta   90.00
_cell.angle_gamma   90.00
#
_symmetry.space_group_name_H-M   'P 1'
#
loop_
_entity.id
_entity.type
_entity.pdbx_description
1 polymer ?
#
loop_
_entity_poly.entity_id
_entity_poly.type
_entity_poly.pdbx_seq_one_letter_code
_entity_poly.pdbx_strand_id
1 'polypeptide(L)'
;MKDFQEQTITKADRTIIARLVRYAKPFTKDFLLSALLMLGDVAVSALGPILIGLSIRIIGDTGSISDKMYQFLWLSILFLGIIGVVSIIIYYQNWLLQRAGQKIVYGIRMDVFGHIHTLSNNQLNQIPVGKLVTRVTNDTNTLSEMYSSVIVTLLRNTLMMLTYYVIMLVIDYKSTLFMSLIFPLVILSTFLFRKLSRKSYRLVRNRVSNINAFLSENLSGMKLTQIFNQEEKKKLAFIDQSKQLRNAYFNELMVFAIYRPLMYLFSMAATIIVIYYIGNDILTLLANNASPEVILLKVSLLVMMYQYAQSLFEPVQQLAEQFNVLQSALASSEKIFDVLDTLPEIEDAVDAIELTDFKGEIEFKNVWFSYIENEWVLKDVSFKVNPNDTVAFVGATGSGKTTIMSLIVRNYEIQKGQILIDGIDIKKIKRDSLRKHIGQMPQDVFLFSGSIESNITLHNEAITKAEMIESSQYVGVDTFINKLDDGYDHIVRERGNNFSTGQRQLLSFARALSYKPTVMILDEATANIDSETEALIQTSLEKMMQLSTMLVVAHRLSTIQHADKIIVMQQGEIKESGKHQDLLKQKGLYYKLYQLQYEQKDN
;
A
#
# COMPACT_ATOMS: atom_id res chain seq x y z
N MET A 1 9.27 -19.74 7.14
CA MET A 1 7.96 -19.16 7.43
C MET A 1 7.74 -19.21 8.93
N LYS A 2 8.04 -18.13 9.65
CA LYS A 2 7.77 -18.07 11.09
C LYS A 2 6.27 -17.88 11.27
N ASP A 3 5.66 -18.77 12.03
CA ASP A 3 4.27 -18.70 12.47
C ASP A 3 4.01 -17.34 13.12
N PHE A 4 3.04 -16.59 12.57
CA PHE A 4 2.46 -15.44 13.26
C PHE A 4 1.68 -15.97 14.48
N GLN A 5 2.38 -16.09 15.60
CA GLN A 5 1.78 -16.38 16.90
C GLN A 5 0.81 -15.26 17.30
N GLU A 6 -0.29 -15.67 17.90
CA GLU A 6 -1.29 -14.81 18.53
C GLU A 6 -0.62 -13.85 19.51
N GLN A 7 -0.47 -12.61 19.11
CA GLN A 7 -0.15 -11.56 20.08
C GLN A 7 -1.47 -11.03 20.67
N THR A 8 -1.70 -11.35 21.93
CA THR A 8 -2.51 -10.52 22.82
C THR A 8 -1.99 -9.09 22.76
N ILE A 9 -2.87 -8.09 22.97
CA ILE A 9 -2.51 -6.66 22.99
C ILE A 9 -1.22 -6.46 23.79
N THR A 10 -0.10 -6.32 23.07
CA THR A 10 1.24 -6.23 23.64
C THR A 10 1.65 -4.77 23.83
N LYS A 11 2.81 -4.51 24.43
CA LYS A 11 3.37 -3.13 24.49
C LYS A 11 3.51 -2.50 23.11
N ALA A 12 3.72 -3.30 22.05
CA ALA A 12 3.77 -2.85 20.65
C ALA A 12 2.43 -2.22 20.21
N ASP A 13 1.29 -2.81 20.58
CA ASP A 13 -0.02 -2.25 20.23
C ASP A 13 -0.28 -0.88 20.84
N ARG A 14 0.24 -0.60 22.05
CA ARG A 14 0.11 0.72 22.69
C ARG A 14 0.88 1.80 21.93
N THR A 15 2.05 1.48 21.38
CA THR A 15 2.82 2.43 20.56
C THR A 15 2.14 2.71 19.24
N ILE A 16 1.58 1.67 18.60
CA ILE A 16 0.81 1.78 17.36
C ILE A 16 -0.42 2.67 17.59
N ILE A 17 -1.20 2.41 18.65
CA ILE A 17 -2.39 3.21 18.98
C ILE A 17 -2.00 4.66 19.26
N ALA A 18 -0.92 4.90 20.00
CA ALA A 18 -0.45 6.26 20.28
C ALA A 18 -0.07 7.03 19.00
N ARG A 19 0.55 6.35 18.03
CA ARG A 19 0.88 6.92 16.71
C ARG A 19 -0.38 7.21 15.89
N LEU A 20 -1.34 6.29 15.86
CA LEU A 20 -2.63 6.49 15.22
C LEU A 20 -3.39 7.69 15.82
N VAL A 21 -3.41 7.82 17.15
CA VAL A 21 -4.00 8.98 17.83
C VAL A 21 -3.27 10.28 17.47
N ARG A 22 -1.94 10.24 17.27
CA ARG A 22 -1.17 11.43 16.83
C ARG A 22 -1.64 11.92 15.46
N TYR A 23 -1.89 11.02 14.50
CA TYR A 23 -2.45 11.39 13.20
C TYR A 23 -3.90 11.92 13.29
N ALA A 24 -4.67 11.45 14.26
CA ALA A 24 -6.03 11.94 14.50
C ALA A 24 -6.07 13.32 15.22
N LYS A 25 -5.00 13.69 15.93
CA LYS A 25 -4.94 14.91 16.76
C LYS A 25 -5.30 16.21 16.00
N PRO A 26 -4.90 16.46 14.74
CA PRO A 26 -5.30 17.67 14.02
C PRO A 26 -6.80 17.77 13.77
N PHE A 27 -7.52 16.64 13.82
CA PHE A 27 -8.96 16.52 13.53
C PHE A 27 -9.83 16.32 14.77
N THR A 28 -9.29 16.62 15.98
CA THR A 28 -10.00 16.45 17.25
C THR A 28 -11.31 17.22 17.31
N LYS A 29 -11.41 18.38 16.65
CA LYS A 29 -12.66 19.15 16.57
C LYS A 29 -13.75 18.38 15.80
N ASP A 30 -13.40 17.75 14.68
CA ASP A 30 -14.33 16.96 13.87
C ASP A 30 -14.81 15.73 14.66
N PHE A 31 -13.92 15.06 15.38
CA PHE A 31 -14.25 13.92 16.23
C PHE A 31 -15.11 14.33 17.45
N LEU A 32 -14.81 15.46 18.11
CA LEU A 32 -15.60 15.95 19.24
C LEU A 32 -17.02 16.36 18.80
N LEU A 33 -17.13 17.08 17.68
CA LEU A 33 -18.43 17.46 17.13
C LEU A 33 -19.23 16.22 16.71
N SER A 34 -18.59 15.24 16.09
CA SER A 34 -19.21 13.97 15.76
C SER A 34 -19.66 13.19 16.99
N ALA A 35 -18.86 13.18 18.08
CA ALA A 35 -19.24 12.56 19.34
C ALA A 35 -20.46 13.26 19.98
N LEU A 36 -20.54 14.58 19.91
CA LEU A 36 -21.69 15.35 20.40
C LEU A 36 -22.95 15.04 19.57
N LEU A 37 -22.83 14.98 18.24
CA LEU A 37 -23.92 14.57 17.36
C LEU A 37 -24.36 13.13 17.64
N MET A 38 -23.41 12.23 17.93
CA MET A 38 -23.71 10.84 18.33
C MET A 38 -24.52 10.75 19.61
N LEU A 39 -24.17 11.55 20.63
CA LEU A 39 -24.97 11.62 21.86
C LEU A 39 -26.40 12.11 21.55
N GLY A 40 -26.54 13.10 20.67
CA GLY A 40 -27.83 13.57 20.18
C GLY A 40 -28.62 12.47 19.44
N ASP A 41 -27.97 11.73 18.53
CA ASP A 41 -28.58 10.59 17.81
C ASP A 41 -29.07 9.52 18.80
N VAL A 42 -28.24 9.10 19.74
CA VAL A 42 -28.60 8.09 20.75
C VAL A 42 -29.77 8.56 21.63
N ALA A 43 -29.72 9.81 22.10
CA ALA A 43 -30.78 10.36 22.93
C ALA A 43 -32.14 10.44 22.19
N VAL A 44 -32.10 10.92 20.95
CA VAL A 44 -33.31 11.07 20.13
C VAL A 44 -33.83 9.71 19.65
N SER A 45 -32.96 8.78 19.30
CA SER A 45 -33.34 7.40 18.94
C SER A 45 -33.98 6.66 20.10
N ALA A 46 -33.58 6.96 21.34
CA ALA A 46 -34.17 6.39 22.54
C ALA A 46 -35.64 6.90 22.81
N LEU A 47 -36.07 7.97 22.16
CA LEU A 47 -37.44 8.46 22.28
C LEU A 47 -38.47 7.63 21.49
N GLY A 48 -38.02 6.86 20.48
CA GLY A 48 -38.90 6.08 19.64
C GLY A 48 -39.87 5.17 20.41
N PRO A 49 -39.36 4.25 21.24
CA PRO A 49 -40.22 3.39 22.08
C PRO A 49 -41.15 4.17 23.02
N ILE A 50 -40.69 5.33 23.55
CA ILE A 50 -41.53 6.20 24.42
C ILE A 50 -42.71 6.74 23.64
N LEU A 51 -42.51 7.24 22.42
CA LEU A 51 -43.59 7.77 21.57
C LEU A 51 -44.62 6.72 21.21
N ILE A 52 -44.15 5.47 20.96
CA ILE A 52 -45.07 4.37 20.69
C ILE A 52 -45.86 4.00 21.95
N GLY A 53 -45.26 4.00 23.11
CA GLY A 53 -45.96 3.83 24.38
C GLY A 53 -47.01 4.92 24.64
N LEU A 54 -46.69 6.18 24.35
CA LEU A 54 -47.61 7.29 24.43
C LEU A 54 -48.78 7.16 23.43
N SER A 55 -48.52 6.66 22.20
CA SER A 55 -49.56 6.39 21.21
C SER A 55 -50.63 5.41 21.74
N ILE A 56 -50.19 4.36 22.41
CA ILE A 56 -51.07 3.36 23.01
C ILE A 56 -51.90 3.99 24.13
N ARG A 57 -51.33 4.86 24.93
CA ARG A 57 -52.02 5.57 25.98
C ARG A 57 -53.14 6.48 25.44
N ILE A 58 -52.86 7.20 24.34
CA ILE A 58 -53.86 8.05 23.67
C ILE A 58 -55.05 7.22 23.13
N ILE A 59 -54.75 6.06 22.53
CA ILE A 59 -55.81 5.18 21.97
C ILE A 59 -56.74 4.67 23.07
N GLY A 60 -56.19 4.28 24.23
CA GLY A 60 -56.94 3.71 25.34
C GLY A 60 -57.61 4.72 26.29
N ASP A 61 -57.35 6.03 26.15
CA ASP A 61 -57.96 7.07 26.97
C ASP A 61 -59.47 7.12 26.79
N THR A 62 -60.22 7.67 27.76
CA THR A 62 -61.69 7.79 27.75
C THR A 62 -62.19 9.04 27.07
N GLY A 63 -61.32 9.91 26.56
CA GLY A 63 -61.64 11.15 25.90
C GLY A 63 -62.45 11.02 24.57
N SER A 64 -62.91 12.13 24.02
CA SER A 64 -63.67 12.16 22.75
C SER A 64 -62.81 11.60 21.59
N ILE A 65 -63.44 10.96 20.60
CA ILE A 65 -62.75 10.41 19.43
C ILE A 65 -62.01 11.52 18.64
N SER A 66 -62.62 12.71 18.57
CA SER A 66 -62.06 13.88 17.90
C SER A 66 -60.74 14.33 18.56
N ASP A 67 -60.71 14.42 19.89
CA ASP A 67 -59.52 14.84 20.64
C ASP A 67 -58.38 13.82 20.52
N LYS A 68 -58.73 12.53 20.57
CA LYS A 68 -57.75 11.45 20.38
C LYS A 68 -57.14 11.49 18.98
N MET A 69 -57.96 11.70 17.94
CA MET A 69 -57.48 11.79 16.56
C MET A 69 -56.56 13.00 16.37
N TYR A 70 -56.87 14.12 17.02
CA TYR A 70 -56.02 15.32 17.01
C TYR A 70 -54.70 15.11 17.73
N GLN A 71 -54.71 14.50 18.92
CA GLN A 71 -53.48 14.16 19.67
C GLN A 71 -52.61 13.14 18.91
N PHE A 72 -53.24 12.14 18.27
CA PHE A 72 -52.53 11.14 17.49
C PHE A 72 -51.88 11.74 16.24
N LEU A 73 -52.56 12.67 15.57
CA LEU A 73 -52.02 13.40 14.43
C LEU A 73 -50.77 14.21 14.83
N TRP A 74 -50.84 14.96 15.94
CA TRP A 74 -49.69 15.72 16.44
C TRP A 74 -48.51 14.82 16.86
N LEU A 75 -48.82 13.70 17.49
CA LEU A 75 -47.77 12.72 17.87
C LEU A 75 -47.12 12.11 16.63
N SER A 76 -47.89 11.84 15.58
CA SER A 76 -47.37 11.34 14.31
C SER A 76 -46.47 12.38 13.60
N ILE A 77 -46.88 13.65 13.60
CA ILE A 77 -46.10 14.77 13.06
C ILE A 77 -44.80 14.93 13.86
N LEU A 78 -44.88 14.86 15.20
CA LEU A 78 -43.70 14.91 16.08
C LEU A 78 -42.74 13.75 15.78
N PHE A 79 -43.24 12.52 15.61
CA PHE A 79 -42.45 11.34 15.29
C PHE A 79 -41.72 11.47 13.94
N LEU A 80 -42.45 11.98 12.89
CA LEU A 80 -41.83 12.29 11.60
C LEU A 80 -40.76 13.39 11.72
N GLY A 81 -41.02 14.42 12.53
CA GLY A 81 -40.01 15.46 12.82
C GLY A 81 -38.76 14.91 13.48
N ILE A 82 -38.94 14.02 14.45
CA ILE A 82 -37.83 13.33 15.14
C ILE A 82 -37.01 12.49 14.16
N ILE A 83 -37.66 11.71 13.28
CA ILE A 83 -36.95 10.92 12.25
C ILE A 83 -36.16 11.85 11.32
N GLY A 84 -36.76 12.99 10.92
CA GLY A 84 -36.05 13.99 10.11
C GLY A 84 -34.81 14.55 10.80
N VAL A 85 -34.92 14.91 12.07
CA VAL A 85 -33.79 15.42 12.88
C VAL A 85 -32.69 14.36 13.03
N VAL A 86 -33.04 13.12 13.36
CA VAL A 86 -32.09 12.00 13.47
C VAL A 86 -31.38 11.78 12.14
N SER A 87 -32.09 11.78 11.03
CA SER A 87 -31.49 11.61 9.70
C SER A 87 -30.47 12.71 9.37
N ILE A 88 -30.78 13.95 9.73
CA ILE A 88 -29.85 15.08 9.55
C ILE A 88 -28.64 14.93 10.47
N ILE A 89 -28.83 14.55 11.72
CA ILE A 89 -27.73 14.32 12.67
C ILE A 89 -26.79 13.22 12.15
N ILE A 90 -27.34 12.07 11.73
CA ILE A 90 -26.57 10.94 11.20
C ILE A 90 -25.82 11.36 9.91
N TYR A 91 -26.45 12.14 9.04
CA TYR A 91 -25.81 12.64 7.83
C TYR A 91 -24.56 13.48 8.15
N TYR A 92 -24.71 14.50 9.00
CA TYR A 92 -23.58 15.37 9.36
C TYR A 92 -22.51 14.64 10.16
N GLN A 93 -22.90 13.73 11.05
CA GLN A 93 -21.97 12.88 11.80
C GLN A 93 -21.10 12.04 10.84
N ASN A 94 -21.75 11.32 9.92
CA ASN A 94 -21.02 10.48 8.94
C ASN A 94 -20.15 11.33 8.02
N TRP A 95 -20.63 12.49 7.57
CA TRP A 95 -19.86 13.40 6.73
C TRP A 95 -18.58 13.90 7.42
N LEU A 96 -18.68 14.34 8.70
CA LEU A 96 -17.54 14.80 9.48
C LEU A 96 -16.48 13.69 9.65
N LEU A 97 -16.92 12.49 9.99
CA LEU A 97 -16.04 11.35 10.24
C LEU A 97 -15.38 10.87 8.96
N GLN A 98 -16.15 10.76 7.88
CA GLN A 98 -15.59 10.37 6.60
C GLN A 98 -14.57 11.41 6.10
N ARG A 99 -14.86 12.69 6.26
CA ARG A 99 -13.94 13.78 5.92
C ARG A 99 -12.65 13.71 6.76
N ALA A 100 -12.77 13.55 8.07
CA ALA A 100 -11.62 13.42 8.97
C ALA A 100 -10.80 12.16 8.64
N GLY A 101 -11.45 11.00 8.50
CA GLY A 101 -10.80 9.73 8.15
C GLY A 101 -10.02 9.81 6.85
N GLN A 102 -10.61 10.37 5.79
CA GLN A 102 -9.91 10.51 4.50
C GLN A 102 -8.69 11.45 4.57
N LYS A 103 -8.79 12.55 5.35
CA LYS A 103 -7.65 13.47 5.53
C LYS A 103 -6.50 12.83 6.33
N ILE A 104 -6.83 12.04 7.36
CA ILE A 104 -5.83 11.29 8.13
C ILE A 104 -5.10 10.29 7.22
N VAL A 105 -5.86 9.54 6.44
CA VAL A 105 -5.30 8.53 5.53
C VAL A 105 -4.48 9.17 4.41
N TYR A 106 -4.92 10.32 3.90
CA TYR A 106 -4.13 11.08 2.95
C TYR A 106 -2.76 11.45 3.56
N GLY A 107 -2.72 11.96 4.80
CA GLY A 107 -1.46 12.26 5.49
C GLY A 107 -0.57 11.04 5.65
N ILE A 108 -1.11 9.93 6.16
CA ILE A 108 -0.36 8.67 6.31
C ILE A 108 0.18 8.18 4.95
N ARG A 109 -0.63 8.25 3.88
CA ARG A 109 -0.23 7.83 2.54
C ARG A 109 0.91 8.67 2.00
N MET A 110 0.86 9.98 2.19
CA MET A 110 1.93 10.89 1.79
C MET A 110 3.21 10.63 2.57
N ASP A 111 3.13 10.42 3.88
CA ASP A 111 4.30 10.11 4.72
C ASP A 111 4.94 8.78 4.29
N VAL A 112 4.14 7.72 4.08
CA VAL A 112 4.64 6.40 3.64
C VAL A 112 5.29 6.51 2.26
N PHE A 113 4.63 7.17 1.31
CA PHE A 113 5.14 7.33 -0.04
C PHE A 113 6.43 8.17 -0.04
N GLY A 114 6.44 9.30 0.67
CA GLY A 114 7.64 10.12 0.84
C GLY A 114 8.79 9.35 1.47
N HIS A 115 8.51 8.56 2.51
CA HIS A 115 9.53 7.76 3.18
C HIS A 115 10.12 6.65 2.28
N ILE A 116 9.28 5.98 1.47
CA ILE A 116 9.75 4.99 0.49
C ILE A 116 10.81 5.60 -0.45
N HIS A 117 10.67 6.87 -0.85
CA HIS A 117 11.64 7.56 -1.69
C HIS A 117 12.98 7.86 -0.99
N THR A 118 13.03 7.83 0.33
CA THR A 118 14.30 8.02 1.08
C THR A 118 15.09 6.73 1.24
N LEU A 119 14.47 5.56 1.05
CA LEU A 119 15.10 4.27 1.21
C LEU A 119 16.19 4.03 0.16
N SER A 120 17.22 3.26 0.54
CA SER A 120 18.30 2.87 -0.37
C SER A 120 17.82 1.86 -1.42
N ASN A 121 18.55 1.77 -2.53
CA ASN A 121 18.30 0.79 -3.58
C ASN A 121 18.36 -0.65 -3.05
N ASN A 122 19.27 -0.92 -2.10
CA ASN A 122 19.40 -2.21 -1.44
C ASN A 122 18.11 -2.58 -0.69
N GLN A 123 17.57 -1.65 0.12
CA GLN A 123 16.34 -1.86 0.87
C GLN A 123 15.13 -2.06 -0.06
N LEU A 124 15.04 -1.27 -1.13
CA LEU A 124 13.97 -1.42 -2.12
C LEU A 124 14.04 -2.76 -2.86
N ASN A 125 15.23 -3.27 -3.17
CA ASN A 125 15.41 -4.57 -3.82
C ASN A 125 15.04 -5.76 -2.90
N GLN A 126 15.16 -5.60 -1.59
CA GLN A 126 14.77 -6.63 -0.61
C GLN A 126 13.26 -6.71 -0.41
N ILE A 127 12.52 -5.65 -0.75
CA ILE A 127 11.08 -5.56 -0.56
C ILE A 127 10.38 -5.67 -1.93
N PRO A 128 9.58 -6.72 -2.20
CA PRO A 128 8.82 -6.78 -3.44
C PRO A 128 7.96 -5.53 -3.66
N VAL A 129 8.02 -4.92 -4.84
CA VAL A 129 7.28 -3.68 -5.18
C VAL A 129 5.79 -3.81 -4.87
N GLY A 130 5.17 -4.96 -5.16
CA GLY A 130 3.77 -5.23 -4.84
C GLY A 130 3.45 -5.12 -3.34
N LYS A 131 4.40 -5.40 -2.43
CA LYS A 131 4.21 -5.17 -1.00
C LYS A 131 4.16 -3.68 -0.68
N LEU A 132 5.06 -2.87 -1.24
CA LEU A 132 5.08 -1.42 -1.05
C LEU A 132 3.78 -0.79 -1.58
N VAL A 133 3.33 -1.19 -2.77
CA VAL A 133 2.05 -0.75 -3.33
C VAL A 133 0.90 -1.08 -2.38
N THR A 134 0.82 -2.31 -1.84
CA THR A 134 -0.25 -2.67 -0.90
C THR A 134 -0.21 -1.86 0.41
N ARG A 135 0.98 -1.42 0.88
CA ARG A 135 1.09 -0.53 2.05
C ARG A 135 0.44 0.83 1.77
N VAL A 136 0.77 1.43 0.60
CA VAL A 136 0.27 2.76 0.22
C VAL A 136 -1.22 2.74 -0.12
N THR A 137 -1.75 1.62 -0.65
CA THR A 137 -3.14 1.50 -1.10
C THR A 137 -4.04 0.78 -0.10
N ASN A 138 -3.94 -0.54 -0.01
CA ASN A 138 -4.89 -1.37 0.72
C ASN A 138 -4.77 -1.22 2.25
N ASP A 139 -3.55 -1.21 2.79
CA ASP A 139 -3.34 -1.08 4.23
C ASP A 139 -3.80 0.30 4.73
N THR A 140 -3.56 1.38 3.95
CA THR A 140 -4.08 2.71 4.28
C THR A 140 -5.60 2.80 4.16
N ASN A 141 -6.24 2.09 3.20
CA ASN A 141 -7.70 2.04 3.09
C ASN A 141 -8.34 1.36 4.30
N THR A 142 -7.72 0.29 4.83
CA THR A 142 -8.19 -0.36 6.07
C THR A 142 -8.14 0.60 7.27
N LEU A 143 -7.14 1.50 7.31
CA LEU A 143 -7.09 2.57 8.32
C LEU A 143 -8.19 3.61 8.12
N SER A 144 -8.53 3.94 6.86
CA SER A 144 -9.66 4.81 6.56
C SER A 144 -10.95 4.27 7.16
N GLU A 145 -11.24 2.99 6.93
CA GLU A 145 -12.41 2.31 7.46
C GLU A 145 -12.43 2.33 9.00
N MET A 146 -11.29 2.12 9.64
CA MET A 146 -11.16 2.20 11.09
C MET A 146 -11.56 3.59 11.64
N TYR A 147 -11.03 4.66 11.06
CA TYR A 147 -11.29 6.02 11.54
C TYR A 147 -12.70 6.51 11.22
N SER A 148 -13.24 6.16 10.04
CA SER A 148 -14.51 6.71 9.56
C SER A 148 -15.74 5.90 10.02
N SER A 149 -15.59 4.59 10.27
CA SER A 149 -16.75 3.76 10.60
C SER A 149 -16.58 2.93 11.87
N VAL A 150 -15.45 2.19 12.02
CA VAL A 150 -15.31 1.18 13.08
C VAL A 150 -15.37 1.80 14.47
N ILE A 151 -14.52 2.81 14.75
CA ILE A 151 -14.44 3.47 16.07
C ILE A 151 -15.80 4.06 16.44
N VAL A 152 -16.47 4.66 15.48
CA VAL A 152 -17.78 5.30 15.66
C VAL A 152 -18.85 4.28 15.97
N THR A 153 -18.93 3.22 15.17
CA THR A 153 -19.91 2.15 15.38
C THR A 153 -19.72 1.48 16.74
N LEU A 154 -18.46 1.26 17.16
CA LEU A 154 -18.17 0.73 18.49
C LEU A 154 -18.65 1.65 19.60
N LEU A 155 -18.36 2.96 19.52
CA LEU A 155 -18.79 3.94 20.51
C LEU A 155 -20.31 4.11 20.53
N ARG A 156 -20.92 4.27 19.35
CA ARG A 156 -22.37 4.43 19.19
C ARG A 156 -23.13 3.24 19.79
N ASN A 157 -22.76 2.02 19.39
CA ASN A 157 -23.44 0.82 19.87
C ASN A 157 -23.28 0.62 21.38
N THR A 158 -22.10 0.91 21.92
CA THR A 158 -21.88 0.87 23.37
C THR A 158 -22.75 1.88 24.11
N LEU A 159 -22.82 3.13 23.61
CA LEU A 159 -23.67 4.17 24.19
C LEU A 159 -25.15 3.81 24.07
N MET A 160 -25.62 3.29 22.93
CA MET A 160 -27.00 2.84 22.74
C MET A 160 -27.38 1.74 23.73
N MET A 161 -26.53 0.73 23.88
CA MET A 161 -26.76 -0.35 24.87
C MET A 161 -26.89 0.19 26.27
N LEU A 162 -25.97 1.06 26.70
CA LEU A 162 -25.98 1.66 28.03
C LEU A 162 -27.25 2.51 28.23
N THR A 163 -27.59 3.34 27.25
CA THR A 163 -28.78 4.20 27.30
C THR A 163 -30.06 3.38 27.40
N TYR A 164 -30.24 2.39 26.54
CA TYR A 164 -31.44 1.54 26.56
C TYR A 164 -31.53 0.75 27.87
N TYR A 165 -30.43 0.19 28.35
CA TYR A 165 -30.40 -0.53 29.61
C TYR A 165 -30.73 0.37 30.81
N VAL A 166 -30.17 1.59 30.87
CA VAL A 166 -30.49 2.57 31.94
C VAL A 166 -31.97 2.98 31.88
N ILE A 167 -32.52 3.26 30.70
CA ILE A 167 -33.93 3.59 30.53
C ILE A 167 -34.82 2.45 31.04
N MET A 168 -34.51 1.21 30.65
CA MET A 168 -35.24 0.02 31.12
C MET A 168 -35.20 -0.12 32.65
N LEU A 169 -34.05 0.13 33.28
CA LEU A 169 -33.92 0.11 34.76
C LEU A 169 -34.79 1.19 35.43
N VAL A 170 -34.92 2.37 34.81
CA VAL A 170 -35.72 3.47 35.33
C VAL A 170 -37.22 3.16 35.17
N ILE A 171 -37.64 2.53 34.06
CA ILE A 171 -39.04 2.19 33.79
C ILE A 171 -39.49 1.06 34.69
N ASP A 172 -38.77 -0.07 34.72
CA ASP A 172 -39.07 -1.22 35.56
C ASP A 172 -37.80 -2.01 35.88
N TYR A 173 -37.24 -1.77 37.05
CA TYR A 173 -35.97 -2.38 37.47
C TYR A 173 -36.10 -3.89 37.69
N LYS A 174 -37.30 -4.40 38.09
CA LYS A 174 -37.50 -5.84 38.36
C LYS A 174 -37.38 -6.66 37.06
N SER A 175 -38.20 -6.34 36.07
CA SER A 175 -38.14 -7.06 34.78
C SER A 175 -36.78 -6.92 34.10
N THR A 176 -36.13 -5.77 34.24
CA THR A 176 -34.79 -5.53 33.67
C THR A 176 -33.72 -6.40 34.34
N LEU A 177 -33.75 -6.51 35.68
CA LEU A 177 -32.80 -7.39 36.40
C LEU A 177 -32.98 -8.87 36.03
N PHE A 178 -34.23 -9.34 35.93
CA PHE A 178 -34.49 -10.72 35.49
C PHE A 178 -34.09 -10.96 34.04
N MET A 179 -34.33 -10.00 33.16
CA MET A 179 -33.84 -10.03 31.77
C MET A 179 -32.30 -10.13 31.72
N SER A 180 -31.60 -9.47 32.65
CA SER A 180 -30.14 -9.46 32.71
C SER A 180 -29.51 -10.84 32.96
N LEU A 181 -30.29 -11.84 33.42
CA LEU A 181 -29.85 -13.24 33.52
C LEU A 181 -29.48 -13.85 32.16
N ILE A 182 -29.92 -13.26 31.07
CA ILE A 182 -29.55 -13.69 29.71
C ILE A 182 -28.16 -13.19 29.32
N PHE A 183 -27.66 -12.10 29.88
CA PHE A 183 -26.36 -11.52 29.48
C PHE A 183 -25.15 -12.46 29.58
N PRO A 184 -25.02 -13.29 30.63
CA PRO A 184 -23.94 -14.29 30.68
C PRO A 184 -23.95 -15.25 29.47
N LEU A 185 -25.16 -15.67 29.01
CA LEU A 185 -25.30 -16.53 27.83
C LEU A 185 -24.94 -15.79 26.55
N VAL A 186 -25.32 -14.52 26.45
CA VAL A 186 -24.96 -13.64 25.31
C VAL A 186 -23.44 -13.44 25.27
N ILE A 187 -22.81 -13.16 26.38
CA ILE A 187 -21.35 -12.98 26.46
C ILE A 187 -20.62 -14.27 26.07
N LEU A 188 -21.05 -15.41 26.60
CA LEU A 188 -20.46 -16.71 26.28
C LEU A 188 -20.60 -17.04 24.79
N SER A 189 -21.80 -16.87 24.22
CA SER A 189 -22.07 -17.13 22.80
C SER A 189 -21.26 -16.20 21.89
N THR A 190 -21.14 -14.92 22.25
CA THR A 190 -20.33 -13.93 21.52
C THR A 190 -18.84 -14.28 21.58
N PHE A 191 -18.35 -14.76 22.72
CA PHE A 191 -16.97 -15.23 22.84
C PHE A 191 -16.70 -16.46 21.98
N LEU A 192 -17.61 -17.44 21.98
CA LEU A 192 -17.53 -18.63 21.11
C LEU A 192 -17.56 -18.23 19.62
N PHE A 193 -18.51 -17.37 19.25
CA PHE A 193 -18.63 -16.84 17.89
C PHE A 193 -17.33 -16.20 17.43
N ARG A 194 -16.74 -15.31 18.26
CA ARG A 194 -15.47 -14.65 17.97
C ARG A 194 -14.34 -15.65 17.70
N LYS A 195 -14.23 -16.71 18.51
CA LYS A 195 -13.21 -17.75 18.34
C LYS A 195 -13.40 -18.54 17.04
N LEU A 196 -14.62 -18.93 16.73
CA LEU A 196 -14.96 -19.71 15.52
C LEU A 196 -14.86 -18.85 14.26
N SER A 197 -15.40 -17.63 14.29
CA SER A 197 -15.33 -16.67 13.18
C SER A 197 -13.89 -16.36 12.80
N ARG A 198 -13.01 -16.09 13.77
CA ARG A 198 -11.59 -15.87 13.52
C ARG A 198 -10.91 -17.04 12.80
N LYS A 199 -11.21 -18.28 13.22
CA LYS A 199 -10.65 -19.48 12.59
C LYS A 199 -11.14 -19.63 11.15
N SER A 200 -12.42 -19.46 10.91
CA SER A 200 -13.03 -19.55 9.57
C SER A 200 -12.55 -18.45 8.65
N TYR A 201 -12.47 -17.21 9.12
CA TYR A 201 -11.94 -16.06 8.37
C TYR A 201 -10.48 -16.27 7.92
N ARG A 202 -9.61 -16.79 8.83
CA ARG A 202 -8.22 -17.14 8.46
C ARG A 202 -8.18 -18.20 7.36
N LEU A 203 -9.04 -19.22 7.46
CA LEU A 203 -9.12 -20.28 6.45
C LEU A 203 -9.50 -19.71 5.08
N VAL A 204 -10.55 -18.88 5.02
CA VAL A 204 -10.99 -18.19 3.79
C VAL A 204 -9.84 -17.37 3.22
N ARG A 205 -9.18 -16.55 4.05
CA ARG A 205 -8.09 -15.69 3.59
C ARG A 205 -6.91 -16.47 3.00
N ASN A 206 -6.56 -17.62 3.62
CA ASN A 206 -5.52 -18.51 3.08
C ASN A 206 -5.94 -19.11 1.74
N ARG A 207 -7.21 -19.53 1.58
CA ARG A 207 -7.72 -20.08 0.32
C ARG A 207 -7.80 -19.02 -0.79
N VAL A 208 -8.20 -17.79 -0.47
CA VAL A 208 -8.15 -16.66 -1.40
C VAL A 208 -6.72 -16.38 -1.85
N SER A 209 -5.75 -16.37 -0.93
CA SER A 209 -4.34 -16.21 -1.26
C SER A 209 -3.82 -17.30 -2.20
N ASN A 210 -4.19 -18.57 -1.94
CA ASN A 210 -3.79 -19.69 -2.78
C ASN A 210 -4.39 -19.59 -4.21
N ILE A 211 -5.67 -19.20 -4.33
CA ILE A 211 -6.31 -19.01 -5.63
C ILE A 211 -5.66 -17.85 -6.40
N ASN A 212 -5.35 -16.74 -5.72
CA ASN A 212 -4.70 -15.60 -6.35
C ASN A 212 -3.28 -15.96 -6.83
N ALA A 213 -2.51 -16.69 -6.03
CA ALA A 213 -1.20 -17.20 -6.44
C ALA A 213 -1.31 -18.13 -7.65
N PHE A 214 -2.26 -19.07 -7.63
CA PHE A 214 -2.54 -19.98 -8.75
C PHE A 214 -2.92 -19.23 -10.02
N LEU A 215 -3.81 -18.23 -9.93
CA LEU A 215 -4.22 -17.42 -11.08
C LEU A 215 -3.05 -16.60 -11.63
N SER A 216 -2.29 -15.93 -10.76
CA SER A 216 -1.13 -15.14 -11.17
C SER A 216 -0.09 -15.99 -11.91
N GLU A 217 0.25 -17.18 -11.40
CA GLU A 217 1.18 -18.09 -12.03
C GLU A 217 0.66 -18.60 -13.38
N ASN A 218 -0.60 -19.08 -13.42
CA ASN A 218 -1.13 -19.71 -14.62
C ASN A 218 -1.49 -18.70 -15.73
N LEU A 219 -1.93 -17.48 -15.38
CA LEU A 219 -2.16 -16.42 -16.35
C LEU A 219 -0.84 -15.88 -16.93
N SER A 220 0.18 -15.71 -16.10
CA SER A 220 1.52 -15.36 -16.59
C SER A 220 2.13 -16.44 -17.48
N GLY A 221 1.89 -17.71 -17.16
CA GLY A 221 2.34 -18.87 -17.91
C GLY A 221 1.36 -19.37 -18.98
N MET A 222 0.32 -18.59 -19.35
CA MET A 222 -0.75 -19.06 -20.25
C MET A 222 -0.23 -19.53 -21.59
N LYS A 223 0.69 -18.78 -22.21
CA LYS A 223 1.33 -19.15 -23.47
C LYS A 223 2.01 -20.53 -23.40
N LEU A 224 2.69 -20.81 -22.29
CA LEU A 224 3.34 -22.10 -22.07
C LEU A 224 2.31 -23.22 -21.91
N THR A 225 1.25 -22.97 -21.14
CA THR A 225 0.13 -23.92 -20.94
C THR A 225 -0.49 -24.31 -22.29
N GLN A 226 -0.73 -23.34 -23.19
CA GLN A 226 -1.30 -23.58 -24.52
C GLN A 226 -0.34 -24.34 -25.42
N ILE A 227 0.95 -23.95 -25.49
CA ILE A 227 1.95 -24.63 -26.32
C ILE A 227 2.06 -26.13 -25.95
N PHE A 228 1.94 -26.45 -24.65
CA PHE A 228 2.03 -27.84 -24.18
C PHE A 228 0.68 -28.55 -24.00
N ASN A 229 -0.44 -27.96 -24.48
CA ASN A 229 -1.81 -28.51 -24.39
C ASN A 229 -2.17 -28.98 -22.97
N GLN A 230 -1.87 -28.17 -21.95
CA GLN A 230 -2.13 -28.51 -20.53
C GLN A 230 -3.37 -27.81 -19.96
N GLU A 231 -4.25 -27.24 -20.79
CA GLU A 231 -5.40 -26.44 -20.37
C GLU A 231 -6.36 -27.23 -19.47
N GLU A 232 -6.70 -28.47 -19.88
CA GLU A 232 -7.63 -29.29 -19.11
C GLU A 232 -7.05 -29.67 -17.74
N LYS A 233 -5.75 -29.96 -17.65
CA LYS A 233 -5.09 -30.26 -16.37
C LYS A 233 -5.09 -29.05 -15.45
N LYS A 234 -4.81 -27.85 -15.99
CA LYS A 234 -4.85 -26.59 -15.23
C LYS A 234 -6.26 -26.22 -14.81
N LYS A 235 -7.26 -26.48 -15.65
CA LYS A 235 -8.68 -26.30 -15.32
C LYS A 235 -9.13 -27.21 -14.18
N LEU A 236 -8.75 -28.48 -14.19
CA LEU A 236 -9.06 -29.41 -13.10
C LEU A 236 -8.43 -28.94 -11.77
N ALA A 237 -7.17 -28.50 -11.79
CA ALA A 237 -6.51 -27.93 -10.62
C ALA A 237 -7.21 -26.66 -10.11
N PHE A 238 -7.67 -25.77 -11.02
CA PHE A 238 -8.45 -24.60 -10.64
C PHE A 238 -9.80 -24.96 -10.01
N ILE A 239 -10.49 -25.97 -10.55
CA ILE A 239 -11.75 -26.47 -9.99
C ILE A 239 -11.54 -26.95 -8.55
N ASP A 240 -10.44 -27.66 -8.27
CA ASP A 240 -10.13 -28.11 -6.91
C ASP A 240 -9.87 -26.94 -5.96
N GLN A 241 -9.03 -25.96 -6.36
CA GLN A 241 -8.79 -24.74 -5.57
C GLN A 241 -10.10 -23.98 -5.31
N SER A 242 -10.96 -23.85 -6.32
CA SER A 242 -12.26 -23.18 -6.22
C SER A 242 -13.21 -23.93 -5.27
N LYS A 243 -13.23 -25.27 -5.32
CA LYS A 243 -14.01 -26.09 -4.36
C LYS A 243 -13.52 -25.89 -2.92
N GLN A 244 -12.21 -25.85 -2.70
CA GLN A 244 -11.63 -25.60 -1.38
C GLN A 244 -11.99 -24.22 -0.85
N LEU A 245 -11.96 -23.18 -1.69
CA LEU A 245 -12.39 -21.84 -1.33
C LEU A 245 -13.89 -21.79 -1.01
N ARG A 246 -14.73 -22.39 -1.85
CA ARG A 246 -16.17 -22.50 -1.61
C ARG A 246 -16.46 -23.15 -0.24
N ASN A 247 -15.78 -24.25 0.08
CA ASN A 247 -15.97 -24.94 1.36
C ASN A 247 -15.52 -24.09 2.56
N ALA A 248 -14.45 -23.28 2.38
CA ALA A 248 -14.02 -22.34 3.41
C ALA A 248 -15.06 -21.23 3.65
N TYR A 249 -15.65 -20.66 2.58
CA TYR A 249 -16.75 -19.69 2.70
C TYR A 249 -17.99 -20.32 3.32
N PHE A 250 -18.31 -21.58 2.97
CA PHE A 250 -19.45 -22.27 3.56
C PHE A 250 -19.28 -22.45 5.07
N ASN A 251 -18.07 -22.82 5.53
CA ASN A 251 -17.77 -22.91 6.96
C ASN A 251 -17.89 -21.54 7.67
N GLU A 252 -17.47 -20.46 7.03
CA GLU A 252 -17.63 -19.10 7.56
C GLU A 252 -19.11 -18.74 7.64
N LEU A 253 -19.88 -18.98 6.57
CA LEU A 253 -21.31 -18.73 6.53
C LEU A 253 -22.05 -19.48 7.66
N MET A 254 -21.69 -20.73 7.91
CA MET A 254 -22.31 -21.55 8.96
C MET A 254 -22.11 -20.96 10.37
N VAL A 255 -20.94 -20.35 10.63
CA VAL A 255 -20.71 -19.66 11.92
C VAL A 255 -21.70 -18.50 12.10
N PHE A 256 -21.92 -17.69 11.06
CA PHE A 256 -22.90 -16.60 11.09
C PHE A 256 -24.34 -17.10 11.09
N ALA A 257 -24.64 -18.17 10.32
CA ALA A 257 -25.97 -18.78 10.22
C ALA A 257 -26.45 -19.38 11.56
N ILE A 258 -25.53 -19.74 12.45
CA ILE A 258 -25.87 -20.19 13.81
C ILE A 258 -25.94 -19.01 14.78
N TYR A 259 -25.00 -18.07 14.72
CA TYR A 259 -24.90 -16.99 15.70
C TYR A 259 -26.07 -16.01 15.63
N ARG A 260 -26.47 -15.58 14.41
CA ARG A 260 -27.56 -14.60 14.26
C ARG A 260 -28.92 -15.13 14.78
N PRO A 261 -29.39 -16.33 14.41
CA PRO A 261 -30.59 -16.89 15.03
C PRO A 261 -30.48 -17.10 16.54
N LEU A 262 -29.30 -17.47 17.05
CA LEU A 262 -29.09 -17.62 18.49
C LEU A 262 -29.27 -16.29 19.23
N MET A 263 -28.72 -15.19 18.69
CA MET A 263 -28.93 -13.85 19.25
C MET A 263 -30.41 -13.43 19.19
N TYR A 264 -31.12 -13.80 18.11
CA TYR A 264 -32.56 -13.58 18.01
C TYR A 264 -33.33 -14.37 19.08
N LEU A 265 -32.97 -15.64 19.34
CA LEU A 265 -33.56 -16.44 20.41
C LEU A 265 -33.33 -15.80 21.80
N PHE A 266 -32.13 -15.25 22.05
CA PHE A 266 -31.87 -14.52 23.30
C PHE A 266 -32.71 -13.25 23.42
N SER A 267 -32.88 -12.52 22.32
CA SER A 267 -33.75 -11.35 22.27
C SER A 267 -35.21 -11.74 22.56
N MET A 268 -35.69 -12.83 21.97
CA MET A 268 -37.04 -13.34 22.25
C MET A 268 -37.20 -13.80 23.70
N ALA A 269 -36.23 -14.50 24.26
CA ALA A 269 -36.25 -14.91 25.66
C ALA A 269 -36.29 -13.68 26.61
N ALA A 270 -35.46 -12.65 26.31
CA ALA A 270 -35.50 -11.40 27.04
C ALA A 270 -36.87 -10.74 26.99
N THR A 271 -37.45 -10.71 25.83
CA THR A 271 -38.80 -10.17 25.58
C THR A 271 -39.87 -10.94 26.36
N ILE A 272 -39.82 -12.28 26.36
CA ILE A 272 -40.76 -13.13 27.13
C ILE A 272 -40.68 -12.84 28.62
N ILE A 273 -39.44 -12.67 29.16
CA ILE A 273 -39.26 -12.33 30.58
C ILE A 273 -39.94 -10.97 30.90
N VAL A 274 -39.73 -9.97 30.06
CA VAL A 274 -40.37 -8.64 30.22
C VAL A 274 -41.88 -8.75 30.17
N ILE A 275 -42.43 -9.46 29.19
CA ILE A 275 -43.87 -9.69 29.05
C ILE A 275 -44.42 -10.43 30.27
N TYR A 276 -43.73 -11.45 30.77
CA TYR A 276 -44.18 -12.20 31.94
C TYR A 276 -44.29 -11.34 33.19
N TYR A 277 -43.24 -10.55 33.51
CA TYR A 277 -43.22 -9.73 34.72
C TYR A 277 -44.24 -8.58 34.64
N ILE A 278 -44.24 -7.79 33.58
CA ILE A 278 -45.15 -6.65 33.45
C ILE A 278 -46.58 -7.15 33.20
N GLY A 279 -46.74 -8.26 32.48
CA GLY A 279 -48.04 -8.90 32.24
C GLY A 279 -48.70 -9.41 33.53
N ASN A 280 -47.88 -10.05 34.42
CA ASN A 280 -48.36 -10.45 35.73
C ASN A 280 -48.79 -9.25 36.61
N ASP A 281 -48.04 -8.15 36.55
CA ASP A 281 -48.44 -6.89 37.20
C ASP A 281 -49.82 -6.40 36.66
N ILE A 282 -50.01 -6.44 35.35
CA ILE A 282 -51.30 -6.07 34.71
C ILE A 282 -52.44 -6.97 35.18
N LEU A 283 -52.20 -8.30 35.22
CA LEU A 283 -53.23 -9.25 35.67
C LEU A 283 -53.58 -9.02 37.14
N THR A 284 -52.63 -8.71 38.01
CA THR A 284 -52.89 -8.39 39.42
C THR A 284 -53.66 -7.07 39.58
N LEU A 285 -53.39 -6.09 38.77
CA LEU A 285 -54.17 -4.83 38.73
C LEU A 285 -55.62 -5.05 38.26
N LEU A 286 -55.82 -5.90 37.26
CA LEU A 286 -57.13 -6.31 36.78
C LEU A 286 -57.94 -7.06 37.87
N ALA A 287 -57.30 -8.01 38.55
CA ALA A 287 -57.91 -8.75 39.65
C ALA A 287 -58.33 -7.83 40.82
N ASN A 288 -57.58 -6.77 41.05
CA ASN A 288 -57.84 -5.80 42.13
C ASN A 288 -58.76 -4.67 41.69
N ASN A 289 -59.43 -4.75 40.53
CA ASN A 289 -60.31 -3.74 39.97
C ASN A 289 -59.70 -2.32 39.88
N ALA A 290 -58.40 -2.26 39.52
CA ALA A 290 -57.69 -0.99 39.35
C ALA A 290 -58.36 -0.14 38.25
N SER A 291 -58.18 1.18 38.31
CA SER A 291 -58.74 2.07 37.29
C SER A 291 -58.22 1.76 35.89
N PRO A 292 -59.03 1.88 34.84
CA PRO A 292 -58.61 1.66 33.45
C PRO A 292 -57.34 2.44 33.04
N GLU A 293 -57.17 3.65 33.58
CA GLU A 293 -55.99 4.50 33.34
C GLU A 293 -54.68 3.87 33.84
N VAL A 294 -54.70 3.24 35.05
CA VAL A 294 -53.51 2.56 35.62
C VAL A 294 -53.16 1.33 34.82
N ILE A 295 -54.16 0.57 34.38
CA ILE A 295 -53.98 -0.61 33.52
C ILE A 295 -53.36 -0.19 32.18
N LEU A 296 -53.91 0.86 31.55
CA LEU A 296 -53.45 1.40 30.29
C LEU A 296 -51.98 1.91 30.39
N LEU A 297 -51.64 2.57 31.49
CA LEU A 297 -50.25 2.96 31.76
C LEU A 297 -49.32 1.77 31.76
N LYS A 298 -49.68 0.68 32.45
CA LYS A 298 -48.86 -0.55 32.49
C LYS A 298 -48.76 -1.24 31.13
N VAL A 299 -49.81 -1.22 30.31
CA VAL A 299 -49.82 -1.73 28.93
C VAL A 299 -48.86 -0.89 28.05
N SER A 300 -48.88 0.42 28.17
CA SER A 300 -47.96 1.30 27.45
C SER A 300 -46.52 1.05 27.84
N LEU A 301 -46.21 0.85 29.14
CA LEU A 301 -44.88 0.48 29.66
C LEU A 301 -44.43 -0.89 29.13
N LEU A 302 -45.34 -1.87 29.05
CA LEU A 302 -45.05 -3.18 28.47
C LEU A 302 -44.53 -3.06 27.03
N VAL A 303 -45.19 -2.27 26.18
CA VAL A 303 -44.81 -2.09 24.79
C VAL A 303 -43.50 -1.31 24.66
N MET A 304 -43.27 -0.32 25.49
CA MET A 304 -42.00 0.40 25.55
C MET A 304 -40.85 -0.55 25.91
N MET A 305 -41.01 -1.33 26.98
CA MET A 305 -40.03 -2.29 27.44
C MET A 305 -39.76 -3.41 26.44
N TYR A 306 -40.82 -3.88 25.75
CA TYR A 306 -40.68 -4.84 24.65
C TYR A 306 -39.75 -4.32 23.55
N GLN A 307 -39.91 -3.07 23.11
CA GLN A 307 -39.10 -2.49 22.06
C GLN A 307 -37.65 -2.26 22.51
N TYR A 308 -37.43 -1.75 23.72
CA TYR A 308 -36.08 -1.61 24.25
C TYR A 308 -35.38 -2.95 24.39
N ALA A 309 -36.09 -3.99 24.87
CA ALA A 309 -35.53 -5.34 24.98
C ALA A 309 -35.09 -5.89 23.61
N GLN A 310 -35.89 -5.70 22.56
CA GLN A 310 -35.50 -6.07 21.19
C GLN A 310 -34.29 -5.27 20.68
N SER A 311 -34.31 -3.96 20.86
CA SER A 311 -33.27 -3.06 20.33
C SER A 311 -31.92 -3.19 21.04
N LEU A 312 -31.87 -3.85 22.22
CA LEU A 312 -30.65 -4.01 22.99
C LEU A 312 -29.65 -5.03 22.36
N PHE A 313 -30.15 -6.02 21.61
CA PHE A 313 -29.33 -7.13 21.09
C PHE A 313 -28.66 -6.85 19.75
N GLU A 314 -29.22 -5.97 18.93
CA GLU A 314 -28.64 -5.59 17.64
C GLU A 314 -27.23 -4.95 17.79
N PRO A 315 -27.02 -3.98 18.69
CA PRO A 315 -25.68 -3.42 18.96
C PRO A 315 -24.64 -4.47 19.36
N VAL A 316 -25.02 -5.50 20.13
CA VAL A 316 -24.11 -6.58 20.54
C VAL A 316 -23.54 -7.32 19.32
N GLN A 317 -24.41 -7.63 18.36
CA GLN A 317 -24.01 -8.29 17.13
C GLN A 317 -23.07 -7.42 16.30
N GLN A 318 -23.40 -6.13 16.15
CA GLN A 318 -22.55 -5.18 15.41
C GLN A 318 -21.19 -4.99 16.07
N LEU A 319 -21.12 -4.92 17.40
CA LEU A 319 -19.84 -4.85 18.15
C LEU A 319 -18.95 -6.06 17.87
N ALA A 320 -19.53 -7.26 17.82
CA ALA A 320 -18.77 -8.50 17.54
C ALA A 320 -18.17 -8.51 16.12
N GLU A 321 -18.92 -8.02 15.13
CA GLU A 321 -18.48 -7.91 13.74
C GLU A 321 -17.38 -6.85 13.57
N GLN A 322 -17.53 -5.66 14.15
CA GLN A 322 -16.59 -4.55 14.03
C GLN A 322 -15.23 -4.82 14.69
N PHE A 323 -15.18 -5.68 15.68
CA PHE A 323 -13.93 -6.04 16.33
C PHE A 323 -12.91 -6.70 15.38
N ASN A 324 -13.38 -7.49 14.41
CA ASN A 324 -12.51 -8.11 13.41
C ASN A 324 -11.88 -7.06 12.47
N VAL A 325 -12.66 -6.04 12.09
CA VAL A 325 -12.16 -4.93 11.26
C VAL A 325 -11.11 -4.12 12.02
N LEU A 326 -11.36 -3.85 13.31
CA LEU A 326 -10.39 -3.17 14.17
C LEU A 326 -9.06 -3.95 14.26
N GLN A 327 -9.09 -5.27 14.45
CA GLN A 327 -7.87 -6.08 14.47
C GLN A 327 -7.13 -6.05 13.12
N SER A 328 -7.88 -6.06 12.02
CA SER A 328 -7.28 -5.95 10.68
C SER A 328 -6.59 -4.60 10.49
N ALA A 329 -7.20 -3.52 10.97
CA ALA A 329 -6.63 -2.18 10.92
C ALA A 329 -5.36 -2.04 11.77
N LEU A 330 -5.32 -2.61 12.97
CA LEU A 330 -4.12 -2.64 13.80
C LEU A 330 -2.97 -3.40 13.12
N ALA A 331 -3.25 -4.57 12.51
CA ALA A 331 -2.26 -5.33 11.77
C ALA A 331 -1.75 -4.59 10.51
N SER A 332 -2.63 -3.84 9.81
CA SER A 332 -2.23 -2.97 8.69
C SER A 332 -1.39 -1.78 9.17
N SER A 333 -1.72 -1.22 10.35
CA SER A 333 -0.95 -0.13 10.97
C SER A 333 0.47 -0.56 11.31
N GLU A 334 0.64 -1.75 11.90
CA GLU A 334 1.95 -2.33 12.20
C GLU A 334 2.82 -2.38 10.95
N LYS A 335 2.28 -2.92 9.87
CA LYS A 335 2.99 -3.04 8.59
C LYS A 335 3.34 -1.68 7.96
N ILE A 336 2.49 -0.66 8.12
CA ILE A 336 2.73 0.71 7.66
C ILE A 336 3.86 1.33 8.48
N PHE A 337 3.79 1.19 9.80
CA PHE A 337 4.79 1.76 10.69
C PHE A 337 6.14 1.04 10.59
N ASP A 338 6.18 -0.25 10.30
CA ASP A 338 7.42 -0.98 10.00
C ASP A 338 8.17 -0.33 8.82
N VAL A 339 7.44 0.08 7.77
CA VAL A 339 8.06 0.80 6.65
C VAL A 339 8.55 2.18 7.08
N LEU A 340 7.75 2.94 7.83
CA LEU A 340 8.12 4.28 8.31
C LEU A 340 9.27 4.27 9.32
N ASP A 341 9.47 3.18 10.04
CA ASP A 341 10.53 3.01 11.03
C ASP A 341 11.81 2.42 10.44
N THR A 342 11.77 1.98 9.17
CA THR A 342 12.97 1.52 8.46
C THR A 342 13.88 2.70 8.18
N LEU A 343 15.01 2.79 8.88
CA LEU A 343 15.96 3.87 8.66
C LEU A 343 16.64 3.71 7.28
N PRO A 344 16.81 4.79 6.52
CA PRO A 344 17.59 4.73 5.29
C PRO A 344 19.02 4.26 5.57
N GLU A 345 19.51 3.28 4.81
CA GLU A 345 20.88 2.76 4.96
C GLU A 345 21.93 3.80 4.56
N ILE A 346 21.57 4.72 3.67
CA ILE A 346 22.48 5.72 3.12
C ILE A 346 21.89 7.09 3.43
N GLU A 347 22.54 7.82 4.30
CA GLU A 347 22.22 9.20 4.63
C GLU A 347 23.39 10.13 4.24
N ASP A 348 23.08 11.35 3.87
CA ASP A 348 24.12 12.34 3.64
C ASP A 348 24.69 12.78 5.00
N ALA A 349 26.01 12.93 5.05
CA ALA A 349 26.67 13.44 6.24
C ALA A 349 26.17 14.86 6.56
N VAL A 350 26.13 15.22 7.85
CA VAL A 350 25.63 16.54 8.28
C VAL A 350 26.44 17.70 7.64
N ASP A 351 27.70 17.45 7.35
CA ASP A 351 28.67 18.36 6.71
C ASP A 351 28.84 18.08 5.21
N ALA A 352 27.93 17.32 4.59
CA ALA A 352 27.99 16.99 3.17
C ALA A 352 27.89 18.24 2.31
N ILE A 353 28.81 18.35 1.37
CA ILE A 353 28.97 19.50 0.46
C ILE A 353 28.18 19.30 -0.85
N GLU A 354 27.84 20.40 -1.51
CA GLU A 354 27.36 20.40 -2.89
C GLU A 354 28.53 20.51 -3.86
N LEU A 355 28.51 19.73 -4.94
CA LEU A 355 29.47 19.86 -6.04
C LEU A 355 29.08 21.07 -6.90
N THR A 356 29.92 22.09 -6.93
CA THR A 356 29.66 23.29 -7.73
C THR A 356 30.48 23.34 -9.04
N ASP A 357 31.62 22.65 -9.08
CA ASP A 357 32.54 22.61 -10.25
C ASP A 357 33.07 21.20 -10.43
N PHE A 358 32.19 20.29 -10.92
CA PHE A 358 32.50 18.89 -11.11
C PHE A 358 33.22 18.66 -12.45
N LYS A 359 34.47 18.21 -12.41
CA LYS A 359 35.32 17.98 -13.61
C LYS A 359 35.17 16.55 -14.14
N GLY A 360 34.70 15.62 -13.33
CA GLY A 360 34.46 14.23 -13.74
C GLY A 360 35.64 13.29 -13.46
N GLU A 361 36.56 13.64 -12.53
CA GLU A 361 37.60 12.71 -12.08
C GLU A 361 37.01 11.72 -11.09
N ILE A 362 37.28 10.41 -11.27
CA ILE A 362 36.82 9.35 -10.39
C ILE A 362 38.01 8.46 -10.00
N GLU A 363 38.21 8.27 -8.70
CA GLU A 363 39.33 7.43 -8.21
C GLU A 363 38.84 6.42 -7.17
N PHE A 364 39.11 5.14 -7.40
CA PHE A 364 38.88 4.05 -6.45
C PHE A 364 40.22 3.72 -5.80
N LYS A 365 40.23 3.64 -4.45
CA LYS A 365 41.42 3.30 -3.64
C LYS A 365 41.13 2.10 -2.74
N ASN A 366 41.68 0.94 -3.06
CA ASN A 366 41.58 -0.31 -2.30
C ASN A 366 40.14 -0.65 -1.90
N VAL A 367 39.18 -0.54 -2.85
CA VAL A 367 37.74 -0.68 -2.59
C VAL A 367 37.36 -2.15 -2.46
N TRP A 368 36.69 -2.47 -1.35
CA TRP A 368 36.06 -3.77 -1.10
C TRP A 368 34.58 -3.56 -0.93
N PHE A 369 33.79 -4.40 -1.59
CA PHE A 369 32.34 -4.31 -1.52
C PHE A 369 31.65 -5.69 -1.56
N SER A 370 30.60 -5.85 -0.76
CA SER A 370 29.71 -7.01 -0.76
C SER A 370 28.24 -6.56 -0.60
N TYR A 371 27.31 -7.24 -1.30
CA TYR A 371 25.86 -7.07 -1.09
C TYR A 371 25.38 -7.82 0.16
N ILE A 372 25.99 -8.96 0.44
CA ILE A 372 25.73 -9.81 1.61
C ILE A 372 27.03 -9.89 2.40
N GLU A 373 26.94 -9.77 3.71
CA GLU A 373 28.08 -9.79 4.59
C GLU A 373 28.98 -11.04 4.34
N ASN A 374 30.29 -10.82 4.18
CA ASN A 374 31.33 -11.81 3.85
C ASN A 374 31.30 -12.42 2.43
N GLU A 375 30.37 -12.01 1.55
CA GLU A 375 30.34 -12.43 0.14
C GLU A 375 30.91 -11.31 -0.75
N TRP A 376 32.24 -11.18 -0.78
CA TRP A 376 32.92 -10.12 -1.49
C TRP A 376 32.71 -10.17 -3.00
N VAL A 377 32.10 -9.12 -3.54
CA VAL A 377 31.89 -8.91 -4.99
C VAL A 377 33.03 -8.09 -5.59
N LEU A 378 33.56 -7.10 -4.87
CA LEU A 378 34.77 -6.37 -5.23
C LEU A 378 35.83 -6.60 -4.16
N LYS A 379 37.08 -6.82 -4.61
CA LYS A 379 38.23 -7.13 -3.77
C LYS A 379 39.43 -6.28 -4.20
N ASP A 380 39.82 -5.35 -3.34
CA ASP A 380 41.00 -4.49 -3.53
C ASP A 380 41.02 -3.76 -4.89
N VAL A 381 39.88 -3.21 -5.30
CA VAL A 381 39.73 -2.54 -6.59
C VAL A 381 40.30 -1.13 -6.50
N SER A 382 41.30 -0.83 -7.33
CA SER A 382 41.96 0.49 -7.42
C SER A 382 42.13 0.89 -8.88
N PHE A 383 41.59 2.04 -9.25
CA PHE A 383 41.74 2.63 -10.58
C PHE A 383 41.46 4.13 -10.54
N LYS A 384 41.90 4.85 -11.58
CA LYS A 384 41.63 6.26 -11.77
C LYS A 384 41.08 6.51 -13.18
N VAL A 385 40.05 7.35 -13.27
CA VAL A 385 39.45 7.91 -14.50
C VAL A 385 39.73 9.39 -14.50
N ASN A 386 40.33 9.92 -15.56
CA ASN A 386 40.53 11.36 -15.69
C ASN A 386 39.32 12.02 -16.35
N PRO A 387 39.17 13.34 -16.20
CA PRO A 387 38.11 14.07 -16.90
C PRO A 387 38.16 13.84 -18.41
N ASN A 388 36.98 13.63 -19.01
CA ASN A 388 36.78 13.36 -20.45
C ASN A 388 37.40 12.05 -20.97
N ASP A 389 37.93 11.17 -20.12
CA ASP A 389 38.35 9.84 -20.53
C ASP A 389 37.14 8.92 -20.72
N THR A 390 37.17 8.06 -21.75
CA THR A 390 36.27 6.92 -21.89
C THR A 390 36.93 5.66 -21.35
N VAL A 391 36.33 5.08 -20.28
CA VAL A 391 36.86 3.85 -19.64
C VAL A 391 35.89 2.70 -19.83
N ALA A 392 36.36 1.63 -20.48
CA ALA A 392 35.58 0.41 -20.72
C ALA A 392 35.90 -0.67 -19.68
N PHE A 393 34.88 -1.23 -19.06
CA PHE A 393 34.96 -2.36 -18.15
C PHE A 393 34.60 -3.65 -18.86
N VAL A 394 35.51 -4.62 -18.90
CA VAL A 394 35.39 -5.89 -19.62
C VAL A 394 35.57 -7.06 -18.66
N GLY A 395 34.88 -8.15 -18.85
CA GLY A 395 34.97 -9.35 -18.03
C GLY A 395 33.71 -10.21 -18.08
N ALA A 396 33.78 -11.42 -17.54
CA ALA A 396 32.66 -12.34 -17.48
C ALA A 396 31.48 -11.77 -16.65
N THR A 397 30.28 -12.27 -16.87
CA THR A 397 29.12 -11.97 -16.02
C THR A 397 29.43 -12.30 -14.57
N GLY A 398 29.07 -11.43 -13.65
CA GLY A 398 29.38 -11.58 -12.21
C GLY A 398 30.81 -11.15 -11.82
N SER A 399 31.62 -10.55 -12.70
CA SER A 399 32.96 -10.06 -12.35
C SER A 399 32.97 -8.74 -11.54
N GLY A 400 31.82 -8.08 -11.34
CA GLY A 400 31.69 -6.86 -10.53
C GLY A 400 31.57 -5.55 -11.33
N LYS A 401 31.45 -5.59 -12.65
CA LYS A 401 31.36 -4.39 -13.52
C LYS A 401 30.19 -3.46 -13.16
N THR A 402 28.96 -3.97 -13.20
CA THR A 402 27.74 -3.22 -12.84
C THR A 402 27.74 -2.75 -11.39
N THR A 403 28.46 -3.48 -10.50
CA THR A 403 28.64 -3.07 -9.10
C THR A 403 29.45 -1.78 -9.00
N ILE A 404 30.55 -1.64 -9.77
CA ILE A 404 31.33 -0.39 -9.82
C ILE A 404 30.45 0.78 -10.22
N MET A 405 29.63 0.61 -11.27
CA MET A 405 28.70 1.67 -11.74
C MET A 405 27.72 2.07 -10.64
N SER A 406 27.17 1.09 -9.91
CA SER A 406 26.24 1.34 -8.81
C SER A 406 26.88 2.06 -7.61
N LEU A 407 28.18 1.84 -7.37
CA LEU A 407 28.92 2.54 -6.31
C LEU A 407 29.23 3.99 -6.67
N ILE A 408 29.49 4.30 -7.95
CA ILE A 408 29.77 5.68 -8.41
C ILE A 408 28.55 6.58 -8.24
N VAL A 409 27.31 6.08 -8.49
CA VAL A 409 26.07 6.83 -8.24
C VAL A 409 25.60 6.76 -6.77
N ARG A 410 26.45 6.18 -5.89
CA ARG A 410 26.19 6.00 -4.47
C ARG A 410 24.83 5.36 -4.19
N ASN A 411 24.55 4.24 -4.92
CA ASN A 411 23.38 3.38 -4.63
C ASN A 411 23.66 2.44 -3.45
N TYR A 412 24.94 2.21 -3.12
CA TYR A 412 25.43 1.39 -2.02
C TYR A 412 26.64 2.07 -1.36
N GLU A 413 26.90 1.75 -0.09
CA GLU A 413 28.10 2.18 0.63
C GLU A 413 29.15 1.08 0.63
N ILE A 414 30.42 1.45 0.45
CA ILE A 414 31.55 0.53 0.50
C ILE A 414 31.92 0.15 1.93
N GLN A 415 32.41 -1.08 2.12
CA GLN A 415 32.84 -1.55 3.44
C GLN A 415 34.31 -1.21 3.74
N LYS A 416 35.21 -1.18 2.71
CA LYS A 416 36.63 -0.81 2.88
C LYS A 416 37.13 -0.02 1.68
N GLY A 417 38.14 0.81 1.90
CA GLY A 417 38.71 1.69 0.88
C GLY A 417 38.03 3.03 0.80
N GLN A 418 38.27 3.73 -0.31
CA GLN A 418 37.69 5.06 -0.58
C GLN A 418 37.30 5.20 -2.06
N ILE A 419 36.25 5.95 -2.33
CA ILE A 419 35.88 6.43 -3.67
C ILE A 419 35.97 7.94 -3.61
N LEU A 420 36.82 8.50 -4.46
CA LEU A 420 37.00 9.95 -4.57
C LEU A 420 36.40 10.46 -5.87
N ILE A 421 35.70 11.57 -5.79
CA ILE A 421 35.11 12.33 -6.89
C ILE A 421 35.79 13.70 -6.87
N ASP A 422 36.58 14.04 -7.91
CA ASP A 422 37.45 15.21 -7.95
C ASP A 422 38.32 15.37 -6.68
N GLY A 423 38.83 14.26 -6.14
CA GLY A 423 39.62 14.23 -4.93
C GLY A 423 38.84 14.28 -3.61
N ILE A 424 37.52 14.43 -3.65
CA ILE A 424 36.64 14.49 -2.48
C ILE A 424 36.01 13.11 -2.23
N ASP A 425 36.03 12.64 -0.98
CA ASP A 425 35.37 11.38 -0.63
C ASP A 425 33.86 11.44 -0.92
N ILE A 426 33.35 10.46 -1.67
CA ILE A 426 31.94 10.37 -2.09
C ILE A 426 30.96 10.46 -0.91
N LYS A 427 31.37 10.01 0.29
CA LYS A 427 30.57 10.07 1.52
C LYS A 427 30.35 11.51 2.02
N LYS A 428 31.23 12.44 1.66
CA LYS A 428 31.16 13.86 2.01
C LYS A 428 30.39 14.70 0.99
N ILE A 429 29.88 14.09 -0.07
CA ILE A 429 29.13 14.77 -1.12
C ILE A 429 27.65 14.49 -0.95
N LYS A 430 26.78 15.51 -1.07
CA LYS A 430 25.33 15.32 -1.11
C LYS A 430 24.93 14.45 -2.30
N ARG A 431 24.16 13.39 -2.08
CA ARG A 431 23.74 12.46 -3.13
C ARG A 431 23.01 13.15 -4.29
N ASP A 432 22.11 14.08 -3.97
CA ASP A 432 21.36 14.80 -4.99
C ASP A 432 22.27 15.66 -5.87
N SER A 433 23.31 16.27 -5.28
CA SER A 433 24.29 17.05 -6.03
C SER A 433 25.15 16.15 -6.92
N LEU A 434 25.62 15.00 -6.40
CA LEU A 434 26.38 14.01 -7.18
C LEU A 434 25.58 13.51 -8.38
N ARG A 435 24.34 13.09 -8.14
CA ARG A 435 23.46 12.50 -9.17
C ARG A 435 23.03 13.48 -10.25
N LYS A 436 22.96 14.77 -9.97
CA LYS A 436 22.70 15.80 -10.99
C LYS A 436 23.77 15.85 -12.09
N HIS A 437 24.99 15.45 -11.76
CA HIS A 437 26.12 15.47 -12.68
C HIS A 437 26.41 14.13 -13.34
N ILE A 438 25.66 13.06 -12.99
CA ILE A 438 25.86 11.73 -13.52
C ILE A 438 24.63 11.30 -14.33
N GLY A 439 24.81 11.09 -15.62
CA GLY A 439 23.81 10.46 -16.49
C GLY A 439 23.98 8.95 -16.49
N GLN A 440 22.98 8.21 -16.06
CA GLN A 440 23.01 6.74 -16.06
C GLN A 440 22.06 6.18 -17.11
N MET A 441 22.59 5.29 -17.93
CA MET A 441 21.83 4.51 -18.92
C MET A 441 21.86 3.03 -18.49
N PRO A 442 20.78 2.54 -17.84
CA PRO A 442 20.72 1.16 -17.37
C PRO A 442 20.53 0.18 -18.54
N GLN A 443 20.96 -1.06 -18.34
CA GLN A 443 20.79 -2.15 -19.29
C GLN A 443 19.32 -2.35 -19.72
N ASP A 444 18.39 -2.35 -18.76
CA ASP A 444 16.96 -2.42 -18.98
C ASP A 444 16.35 -1.01 -18.92
N VAL A 445 16.04 -0.47 -20.10
CA VAL A 445 15.45 0.87 -20.20
C VAL A 445 14.00 0.85 -19.74
N PHE A 446 13.72 1.64 -18.70
CA PHE A 446 12.37 1.88 -18.20
C PHE A 446 11.81 3.18 -18.76
N LEU A 447 10.62 3.08 -19.40
CA LEU A 447 9.84 4.23 -19.83
C LEU A 447 8.53 4.29 -19.05
N PHE A 448 8.20 5.49 -18.58
CA PHE A 448 6.93 5.75 -17.89
C PHE A 448 5.79 5.90 -18.91
N SER A 449 4.57 5.58 -18.50
CA SER A 449 3.39 5.92 -19.28
C SER A 449 3.23 7.44 -19.33
N GLY A 450 3.11 8.02 -20.53
CA GLY A 450 3.06 9.45 -20.76
C GLY A 450 3.56 9.80 -22.16
N SER A 451 3.88 11.07 -22.45
CA SER A 451 4.44 11.47 -23.73
C SER A 451 5.93 11.10 -23.86
N ILE A 452 6.46 11.09 -25.08
CA ILE A 452 7.91 10.99 -25.31
C ILE A 452 8.63 12.16 -24.63
N GLU A 453 8.12 13.41 -24.75
CA GLU A 453 8.65 14.58 -24.07
C GLU A 453 8.78 14.33 -22.56
N SER A 454 7.69 13.87 -21.88
CA SER A 454 7.72 13.60 -20.45
C SER A 454 8.70 12.48 -20.06
N ASN A 455 8.98 11.55 -20.97
CA ASN A 455 9.97 10.51 -20.76
C ASN A 455 11.41 10.95 -20.94
N ILE A 456 11.68 11.92 -21.82
CA ILE A 456 13.02 12.49 -22.00
C ILE A 456 13.33 13.46 -20.86
N THR A 457 12.41 14.37 -20.53
CA THR A 457 12.62 15.41 -19.53
C THR A 457 12.40 14.95 -18.09
N LEU A 458 11.67 13.82 -17.87
CA LEU A 458 11.18 13.36 -16.56
C LEU A 458 10.45 14.48 -15.79
N HIS A 459 9.70 15.33 -16.50
CA HIS A 459 9.00 16.51 -15.98
C HIS A 459 9.92 17.53 -15.29
N ASN A 460 11.20 17.57 -15.65
CA ASN A 460 12.12 18.59 -15.15
C ASN A 460 11.90 19.91 -15.92
N GLU A 461 11.31 20.89 -15.26
CA GLU A 461 11.01 22.22 -15.83
C GLU A 461 12.28 23.03 -16.21
N ALA A 462 13.46 22.64 -15.71
CA ALA A 462 14.71 23.27 -16.07
C ALA A 462 15.19 22.89 -17.49
N ILE A 463 14.66 21.80 -18.06
CA ILE A 463 15.00 21.37 -19.42
C ILE A 463 14.00 21.98 -20.39
N THR A 464 14.46 22.90 -21.22
CA THR A 464 13.63 23.53 -22.23
C THR A 464 13.30 22.57 -23.38
N LYS A 465 12.18 22.79 -24.06
CA LYS A 465 11.81 22.00 -25.25
C LYS A 465 12.89 22.03 -26.34
N ALA A 466 13.58 23.16 -26.50
CA ALA A 466 14.69 23.33 -27.46
C ALA A 466 15.86 22.40 -27.09
N GLU A 467 16.29 22.39 -25.83
CA GLU A 467 17.38 21.52 -25.34
C GLU A 467 17.03 20.05 -25.46
N MET A 468 15.78 19.67 -25.18
CA MET A 468 15.28 18.30 -25.38
C MET A 468 15.36 17.87 -26.85
N ILE A 469 14.91 18.73 -27.78
CA ILE A 469 14.97 18.48 -29.22
C ILE A 469 16.43 18.39 -29.68
N GLU A 470 17.29 19.28 -29.26
CA GLU A 470 18.72 19.27 -29.57
C GLU A 470 19.38 17.95 -29.14
N SER A 471 19.11 17.52 -27.90
CA SER A 471 19.59 16.23 -27.39
C SER A 471 19.05 15.05 -28.21
N SER A 472 17.79 15.10 -28.62
CA SER A 472 17.16 14.06 -29.43
C SER A 472 17.77 13.98 -30.84
N GLN A 473 18.05 15.12 -31.45
CA GLN A 473 18.72 15.22 -32.75
C GLN A 473 20.17 14.72 -32.67
N TYR A 474 20.86 15.05 -31.58
CA TYR A 474 22.26 14.64 -31.38
C TYR A 474 22.41 13.12 -31.38
N VAL A 475 21.50 12.40 -30.72
CA VAL A 475 21.47 10.94 -30.68
C VAL A 475 20.66 10.32 -31.82
N GLY A 476 20.08 11.13 -32.74
CA GLY A 476 19.36 10.68 -33.92
C GLY A 476 18.00 10.03 -33.64
N VAL A 477 17.49 10.14 -32.42
CA VAL A 477 16.17 9.59 -32.05
C VAL A 477 15.02 10.36 -32.68
N ASP A 478 15.23 11.62 -33.01
CA ASP A 478 14.29 12.51 -33.72
C ASP A 478 13.84 11.93 -35.07
N THR A 479 14.69 11.14 -35.74
CA THR A 479 14.40 10.55 -37.04
C THR A 479 13.19 9.63 -37.00
N PHE A 480 13.00 8.86 -35.92
CA PHE A 480 11.80 8.03 -35.78
C PHE A 480 10.66 8.80 -35.06
N ILE A 481 10.95 9.72 -34.14
CA ILE A 481 9.93 10.53 -33.47
C ILE A 481 9.14 11.35 -34.48
N ASN A 482 9.83 11.96 -35.46
CA ASN A 482 9.21 12.75 -36.52
C ASN A 482 8.36 11.93 -37.51
N LYS A 483 8.47 10.59 -37.48
CA LYS A 483 7.60 9.70 -38.25
C LYS A 483 6.30 9.33 -37.53
N LEU A 484 6.18 9.69 -36.22
CA LEU A 484 4.98 9.48 -35.43
C LEU A 484 4.01 10.65 -35.64
N ASP A 485 2.71 10.36 -35.73
CA ASP A 485 1.68 11.38 -36.03
C ASP A 485 1.71 12.55 -35.00
N ASP A 486 1.95 12.24 -33.72
CA ASP A 486 1.97 13.20 -32.62
C ASP A 486 3.41 13.66 -32.24
N GLY A 487 4.45 13.20 -32.93
CA GLY A 487 5.85 13.55 -32.64
C GLY A 487 6.24 13.31 -31.19
N TYR A 488 6.74 14.33 -30.48
CA TYR A 488 7.15 14.27 -29.06
C TYR A 488 5.98 14.09 -28.08
N ASP A 489 4.76 14.41 -28.50
CA ASP A 489 3.54 14.22 -27.69
C ASP A 489 2.99 12.79 -27.79
N HIS A 490 3.57 11.93 -28.67
CA HIS A 490 3.17 10.55 -28.81
C HIS A 490 3.23 9.77 -27.50
N ILE A 491 2.17 9.00 -27.22
CA ILE A 491 1.98 8.29 -25.94
C ILE A 491 2.84 7.03 -25.85
N VAL A 492 3.70 7.03 -24.87
CA VAL A 492 4.45 5.84 -24.41
C VAL A 492 3.52 5.01 -23.54
N ARG A 493 3.27 3.75 -23.92
CA ARG A 493 2.48 2.81 -23.12
C ARG A 493 3.34 2.21 -22.00
N GLU A 494 2.70 1.45 -21.11
CA GLU A 494 3.36 0.84 -19.97
C GLU A 494 4.72 0.19 -20.35
N ARG A 495 5.80 0.64 -19.69
CA ARG A 495 7.19 0.21 -19.93
C ARG A 495 7.69 0.40 -21.37
N GLY A 496 7.01 1.22 -22.19
CA GLY A 496 7.40 1.45 -23.57
C GLY A 496 7.20 0.23 -24.49
N ASN A 497 6.21 -0.62 -24.21
CA ASN A 497 5.95 -1.84 -24.96
C ASN A 497 5.49 -1.61 -26.41
N ASN A 498 5.17 -0.35 -26.76
CA ASN A 498 4.86 0.08 -28.14
C ASN A 498 6.10 0.51 -28.93
N PHE A 499 7.31 0.45 -28.32
CA PHE A 499 8.57 0.76 -28.98
C PHE A 499 9.49 -0.48 -29.05
N SER A 500 10.34 -0.55 -30.09
CA SER A 500 11.39 -1.55 -30.17
C SER A 500 12.43 -1.36 -29.06
N THR A 501 13.24 -2.38 -28.79
CA THR A 501 14.31 -2.30 -27.78
C THR A 501 15.31 -1.18 -28.13
N GLY A 502 15.68 -1.05 -29.42
CA GLY A 502 16.58 0.01 -29.88
C GLY A 502 15.97 1.41 -29.74
N GLN A 503 14.69 1.58 -30.10
CA GLN A 503 14.00 2.86 -29.92
C GLN A 503 13.95 3.27 -28.44
N ARG A 504 13.67 2.34 -27.52
CA ARG A 504 13.72 2.62 -26.07
C ARG A 504 15.13 3.04 -25.62
N GLN A 505 16.17 2.39 -26.17
CA GLN A 505 17.56 2.74 -25.86
C GLN A 505 17.93 4.15 -26.34
N LEU A 506 17.56 4.51 -27.58
CA LEU A 506 17.77 5.86 -28.10
C LEU A 506 17.02 6.94 -27.29
N LEU A 507 15.79 6.65 -26.83
CA LEU A 507 15.06 7.55 -25.91
C LEU A 507 15.79 7.69 -24.57
N SER A 508 16.41 6.63 -24.07
CA SER A 508 17.23 6.69 -22.85
C SER A 508 18.50 7.52 -23.06
N PHE A 509 19.11 7.47 -24.23
CA PHE A 509 20.25 8.33 -24.60
C PHE A 509 19.85 9.80 -24.63
N ALA A 510 18.75 10.13 -25.31
CA ALA A 510 18.22 11.50 -25.34
C ALA A 510 17.91 12.01 -23.92
N ARG A 511 17.29 11.17 -23.06
CA ARG A 511 17.07 11.46 -21.64
C ARG A 511 18.38 11.80 -20.94
N ALA A 512 19.37 10.90 -20.99
CA ALA A 512 20.64 11.12 -20.32
C ALA A 512 21.35 12.39 -20.77
N LEU A 513 21.36 12.68 -22.08
CA LEU A 513 22.01 13.84 -22.66
C LEU A 513 21.30 15.16 -22.32
N SER A 514 19.95 15.14 -22.23
CA SER A 514 19.16 16.36 -21.90
C SER A 514 19.49 16.93 -20.51
N TYR A 515 20.04 16.11 -19.61
CA TYR A 515 20.50 16.55 -18.29
C TYR A 515 21.93 17.11 -18.30
N LYS A 516 22.63 17.11 -19.45
CA LYS A 516 24.00 17.62 -19.63
C LYS A 516 24.98 17.12 -18.54
N PRO A 517 25.07 15.82 -18.35
CA PRO A 517 25.90 15.26 -17.28
C PRO A 517 27.39 15.41 -17.55
N THR A 518 28.19 15.62 -16.48
CA THR A 518 29.67 15.64 -16.55
C THR A 518 30.24 14.23 -16.69
N VAL A 519 29.56 13.24 -16.11
CA VAL A 519 29.92 11.82 -16.19
C VAL A 519 28.75 11.03 -16.75
N MET A 520 28.99 10.18 -17.73
CA MET A 520 28.02 9.22 -18.25
C MET A 520 28.39 7.81 -17.87
N ILE A 521 27.40 7.04 -17.42
CA ILE A 521 27.53 5.62 -17.11
C ILE A 521 26.63 4.82 -18.05
N LEU A 522 27.21 3.93 -18.83
CA LEU A 522 26.51 3.06 -19.76
C LEU A 522 26.69 1.60 -19.34
N ASP A 523 25.58 0.94 -19.03
CA ASP A 523 25.55 -0.50 -18.84
C ASP A 523 24.98 -1.16 -20.12
N GLU A 524 25.86 -1.57 -21.04
CA GLU A 524 25.49 -2.01 -22.38
C GLU A 524 25.13 -3.49 -22.41
N ALA A 525 23.83 -3.80 -22.66
CA ALA A 525 23.40 -5.12 -23.11
C ALA A 525 22.40 -4.96 -24.24
N THR A 526 22.90 -5.03 -25.47
CA THR A 526 22.09 -4.90 -26.68
C THR A 526 21.91 -6.26 -27.36
N ALA A 527 21.07 -7.13 -26.79
CA ALA A 527 20.59 -8.32 -27.47
C ALA A 527 19.30 -8.01 -28.24
N ASN A 528 19.16 -8.55 -29.46
CA ASN A 528 17.95 -8.50 -30.29
C ASN A 528 17.54 -7.11 -30.80
N ILE A 529 18.48 -6.34 -31.34
CA ILE A 529 18.22 -5.08 -32.06
C ILE A 529 18.43 -5.31 -33.54
N ASP A 530 17.59 -4.73 -34.40
CA ASP A 530 17.76 -4.72 -35.84
C ASP A 530 19.02 -3.95 -36.27
N SER A 531 19.63 -4.34 -37.37
CA SER A 531 20.94 -3.83 -37.81
C SER A 531 20.95 -2.32 -38.10
N GLU A 532 19.83 -1.74 -38.59
CA GLU A 532 19.73 -0.30 -38.85
C GLU A 532 19.74 0.50 -37.56
N THR A 533 18.90 0.12 -36.59
CA THR A 533 18.85 0.76 -35.28
C THR A 533 20.17 0.54 -34.50
N GLU A 534 20.82 -0.61 -34.68
CA GLU A 534 22.11 -0.90 -34.07
C GLU A 534 23.20 0.05 -34.55
N ALA A 535 23.27 0.32 -35.85
CA ALA A 535 24.23 1.28 -36.42
C ALA A 535 23.97 2.70 -35.88
N LEU A 536 22.71 3.11 -35.74
CA LEU A 536 22.35 4.39 -35.19
C LEU A 536 22.76 4.52 -33.70
N ILE A 537 22.50 3.49 -32.90
CA ILE A 537 22.93 3.41 -31.49
C ILE A 537 24.44 3.54 -31.38
N GLN A 538 25.19 2.82 -32.22
CA GLN A 538 26.64 2.85 -32.23
C GLN A 538 27.18 4.25 -32.57
N THR A 539 26.66 4.87 -33.62
CA THR A 539 27.02 6.25 -34.01
C THR A 539 26.70 7.27 -32.92
N SER A 540 25.54 7.12 -32.27
CA SER A 540 25.12 7.97 -31.16
C SER A 540 26.08 7.83 -29.95
N LEU A 541 26.47 6.58 -29.63
CA LEU A 541 27.41 6.30 -28.55
C LEU A 541 28.80 6.93 -28.82
N GLU A 542 29.33 6.78 -30.02
CA GLU A 542 30.62 7.36 -30.42
C GLU A 542 30.62 8.90 -30.30
N LYS A 543 29.50 9.56 -30.66
CA LYS A 543 29.34 11.00 -30.44
C LYS A 543 29.31 11.36 -28.97
N MET A 544 28.58 10.59 -28.15
CA MET A 544 28.44 10.84 -26.71
C MET A 544 29.76 10.66 -25.94
N MET A 545 30.63 9.74 -26.39
CA MET A 545 31.97 9.53 -25.82
C MET A 545 32.87 10.79 -25.87
N GLN A 546 32.58 11.73 -26.75
CA GLN A 546 33.36 12.97 -26.92
C GLN A 546 32.88 14.12 -26.04
N LEU A 547 31.71 13.97 -25.38
CA LEU A 547 31.06 15.08 -24.66
C LEU A 547 31.39 15.12 -23.16
N SER A 548 31.69 13.99 -22.54
CA SER A 548 31.83 13.88 -21.09
C SER A 548 32.71 12.69 -20.71
N THR A 549 33.15 12.63 -19.45
CA THR A 549 33.78 11.42 -18.91
C THR A 549 32.80 10.24 -19.03
N MET A 550 33.20 9.15 -19.66
CA MET A 550 32.33 8.01 -19.91
C MET A 550 32.84 6.71 -19.28
N LEU A 551 31.96 6.02 -18.56
CA LEU A 551 32.22 4.71 -18.00
C LEU A 551 31.28 3.71 -18.67
N VAL A 552 31.82 2.71 -19.35
CA VAL A 552 31.04 1.77 -20.16
C VAL A 552 31.28 0.35 -19.67
N VAL A 553 30.20 -0.38 -19.35
CA VAL A 553 30.24 -1.84 -19.24
C VAL A 553 30.09 -2.41 -20.65
N ALA A 554 31.21 -2.67 -21.28
CA ALA A 554 31.22 -2.97 -22.70
C ALA A 554 31.07 -4.48 -22.99
N HIS A 555 30.14 -4.77 -23.89
CA HIS A 555 29.92 -6.09 -24.49
C HIS A 555 30.18 -6.11 -26.01
N ARG A 556 30.51 -4.94 -26.59
CA ARG A 556 30.77 -4.79 -28.03
C ARG A 556 32.20 -4.35 -28.30
N LEU A 557 32.78 -4.93 -29.35
CA LEU A 557 34.16 -4.64 -29.74
C LEU A 557 34.35 -3.18 -30.15
N SER A 558 33.39 -2.61 -30.89
CA SER A 558 33.45 -1.21 -31.33
C SER A 558 33.57 -0.23 -30.15
N THR A 559 32.79 -0.43 -29.11
CA THR A 559 32.85 0.39 -27.88
C THR A 559 34.18 0.22 -27.15
N ILE A 560 34.72 -1.02 -27.10
CA ILE A 560 35.95 -1.33 -26.40
C ILE A 560 37.17 -0.74 -27.13
N GLN A 561 37.19 -0.80 -28.47
CA GLN A 561 38.34 -0.36 -29.29
C GLN A 561 38.58 1.14 -29.22
N HIS A 562 37.51 1.95 -29.03
CA HIS A 562 37.57 3.41 -28.98
C HIS A 562 37.78 3.96 -27.56
N ALA A 563 37.79 3.08 -26.52
CA ALA A 563 38.03 3.50 -25.16
C ALA A 563 39.49 3.92 -24.93
N ASP A 564 39.70 5.02 -24.19
CA ASP A 564 41.03 5.50 -23.80
C ASP A 564 41.74 4.52 -22.87
N LYS A 565 40.94 3.83 -22.04
CA LYS A 565 41.41 2.82 -21.09
C LYS A 565 40.44 1.66 -20.97
N ILE A 566 40.95 0.46 -20.98
CA ILE A 566 40.18 -0.76 -20.74
C ILE A 566 40.63 -1.33 -19.38
N ILE A 567 39.64 -1.69 -18.55
CA ILE A 567 39.83 -2.34 -17.25
C ILE A 567 39.22 -3.75 -17.35
N VAL A 568 40.08 -4.77 -17.20
CA VAL A 568 39.67 -6.18 -17.27
C VAL A 568 39.43 -6.71 -15.88
N MET A 569 38.20 -7.13 -15.61
CA MET A 569 37.75 -7.62 -14.32
C MET A 569 37.56 -9.14 -14.32
N GLN A 570 38.04 -9.80 -13.28
CA GLN A 570 37.78 -11.20 -13.01
C GLN A 570 37.60 -11.44 -11.51
N GLN A 571 36.51 -12.10 -11.13
CA GLN A 571 36.19 -12.48 -9.74
C GLN A 571 36.32 -11.33 -8.72
N GLY A 572 35.92 -10.13 -9.13
CA GLY A 572 35.93 -8.94 -8.28
C GLY A 572 37.25 -8.18 -8.20
N GLU A 573 38.23 -8.56 -8.97
CA GLU A 573 39.56 -7.93 -9.01
C GLU A 573 39.86 -7.37 -10.40
N ILE A 574 40.70 -6.32 -10.48
CA ILE A 574 41.29 -5.85 -11.73
C ILE A 574 42.53 -6.71 -12.05
N LYS A 575 42.48 -7.38 -13.19
CA LYS A 575 43.59 -8.24 -13.64
C LYS A 575 44.50 -7.56 -14.64
N GLU A 576 43.92 -6.77 -15.55
CA GLU A 576 44.65 -6.06 -16.59
C GLU A 576 44.06 -4.67 -16.79
N SER A 577 44.88 -3.71 -17.19
CA SER A 577 44.44 -2.37 -17.53
C SER A 577 45.37 -1.75 -18.57
N GLY A 578 44.81 -1.15 -19.63
CA GLY A 578 45.60 -0.56 -20.69
C GLY A 578 44.75 -0.19 -21.90
N LYS A 579 45.38 0.22 -23.01
CA LYS A 579 44.72 0.47 -24.29
C LYS A 579 44.49 -0.86 -25.03
N HIS A 580 43.52 -0.89 -25.92
CA HIS A 580 43.15 -2.05 -26.72
C HIS A 580 44.34 -2.76 -27.37
N GLN A 581 45.16 -2.01 -28.12
CA GLN A 581 46.31 -2.57 -28.81
C GLN A 581 47.41 -3.13 -27.87
N ASP A 582 47.59 -2.52 -26.72
CA ASP A 582 48.61 -2.94 -25.75
C ASP A 582 48.18 -4.23 -25.03
N LEU A 583 46.90 -4.34 -24.68
CA LEU A 583 46.32 -5.54 -24.08
C LEU A 583 46.30 -6.73 -25.06
N LEU A 584 46.04 -6.48 -26.34
CA LEU A 584 46.18 -7.53 -27.37
C LEU A 584 47.59 -8.08 -27.49
N LYS A 585 48.59 -7.18 -27.47
CA LYS A 585 50.02 -7.56 -27.52
C LYS A 585 50.46 -8.40 -26.30
N GLN A 586 49.90 -8.14 -25.13
CA GLN A 586 50.20 -8.87 -23.89
C GLN A 586 49.71 -10.32 -23.93
N LYS A 587 48.75 -10.67 -24.82
CA LYS A 587 48.13 -12.00 -24.94
C LYS A 587 47.60 -12.57 -23.63
N GLY A 588 47.12 -11.69 -22.74
CA GLY A 588 46.60 -12.01 -21.42
C GLY A 588 45.13 -12.42 -21.40
N LEU A 589 44.44 -12.07 -20.32
CA LEU A 589 43.02 -12.36 -20.13
C LEU A 589 42.15 -11.60 -21.16
N TYR A 590 42.51 -10.34 -21.44
CA TYR A 590 41.81 -9.54 -22.46
C TYR A 590 41.86 -10.20 -23.83
N TYR A 591 43.02 -10.69 -24.26
CA TYR A 591 43.18 -11.36 -25.54
C TYR A 591 42.33 -12.63 -25.65
N LYS A 592 42.24 -13.41 -24.57
CA LYS A 592 41.40 -14.61 -24.52
C LYS A 592 39.91 -14.26 -24.63
N LEU A 593 39.47 -13.20 -23.94
CA LEU A 593 38.08 -12.72 -24.03
C LEU A 593 37.76 -12.18 -25.44
N TYR A 594 38.71 -11.48 -26.04
CA TYR A 594 38.61 -10.98 -27.41
C TYR A 594 38.47 -12.14 -28.42
N GLN A 595 39.29 -13.17 -28.34
CA GLN A 595 39.20 -14.37 -29.22
C GLN A 595 37.85 -15.07 -29.04
N LEU A 596 37.39 -15.29 -27.84
CA LEU A 596 36.13 -16.01 -27.59
C LEU A 596 34.89 -15.27 -28.09
N GLN A 597 34.91 -13.95 -28.05
CA GLN A 597 33.74 -13.16 -28.42
C GLN A 597 33.72 -12.72 -29.89
N TYR A 598 34.88 -12.52 -30.49
CA TYR A 598 34.97 -11.78 -31.75
C TYR A 598 35.70 -12.52 -32.88
N GLU A 599 36.65 -13.40 -32.63
CA GLU A 599 37.30 -14.17 -33.69
C GLU A 599 36.46 -15.35 -34.19
N GLN A 600 35.47 -15.83 -33.45
CA GLN A 600 34.55 -16.88 -33.93
C GLN A 600 33.49 -16.38 -34.95
N LYS A 601 33.40 -15.09 -35.19
CA LYS A 601 32.43 -14.52 -36.16
C LYS A 601 32.96 -14.40 -37.61
N ASP A 602 34.23 -14.59 -37.81
CA ASP A 602 34.89 -14.45 -39.13
C ASP A 602 35.24 -15.79 -39.79
N ASN A 603 34.67 -16.92 -39.28
CA ASN A 603 34.82 -18.25 -39.91
C ASN A 603 33.43 -18.79 -40.34
#